data_6031d6747d070bc6a6d5b47bb1245efa
#
_entry.id   6031d6747d070bc6a6d5b47bb1245efa
#
_cell.length_a   1.000
_cell.length_b   1.000
_cell.length_c   1.000
_cell.angle_alpha   90.00
_cell.angle_beta   90.00
_cell.angle_gamma   90.00
#
_symmetry.space_group_name_H-M   'P 1'
#
loop_
_entity.id
_entity.type
_entity.pdbx_description
1 polymer ?
#
loop_
_entity_poly.entity_id
_entity_poly.type
_entity_poly.pdbx_seq_one_letter_code
_entity_poly.pdbx_strand_id
1 'polypeptide(L)'
;PKSTAAFDTTSILIDEALDRLESTYARVFGGINPDYPNLIRSAGTMAMEIIANSDALYHNVEHSIMVAMVGQEILRGKYLSEGSVTAREWVHFIVSLLCHDIGYVKGICPGDTATVAVINAQGETVALPAGCTGAFLTPYHVERGKLFVFNRFKDHPVISAKVIARNIEHTRFPVPEEGDSPDDSDF
;
A
#
# COMPACT_ATOMS: atom_id res chain seq x y z
N PRO A 1 7.16 39.35 5.30
CA PRO A 1 7.88 38.21 5.84
C PRO A 1 7.82 37.07 4.83
N LYS A 2 8.98 36.71 4.27
CA LYS A 2 9.08 35.54 3.39
C LYS A 2 8.89 34.33 4.28
N SER A 3 7.81 33.59 4.07
CA SER A 3 7.65 32.23 4.59
C SER A 3 8.86 31.45 4.10
N THR A 4 9.77 31.08 4.97
CA THR A 4 10.73 30.01 4.71
C THR A 4 9.89 28.75 4.62
N ALA A 5 9.64 28.27 3.40
CA ALA A 5 9.07 26.94 3.21
C ALA A 5 9.97 25.96 3.98
N ALA A 6 9.41 25.33 5.00
CA ALA A 6 10.13 24.31 5.74
C ALA A 6 10.58 23.24 4.74
N PHE A 7 11.85 22.86 4.80
CA PHE A 7 12.39 21.80 3.95
C PHE A 7 11.75 20.48 4.36
N ASP A 8 10.86 19.96 3.53
CA ASP A 8 10.13 18.71 3.79
C ASP A 8 10.93 17.52 3.28
N THR A 9 11.70 16.91 4.19
CA THR A 9 12.51 15.73 3.88
C THR A 9 11.67 14.52 3.50
N THR A 10 10.46 14.39 4.05
CA THR A 10 9.56 13.28 3.76
C THR A 10 9.09 13.33 2.32
N SER A 11 8.67 14.49 1.84
CA SER A 11 8.28 14.67 0.43
C SER A 11 9.43 14.33 -0.53
N ILE A 12 10.65 14.79 -0.24
CA ILE A 12 11.82 14.48 -1.06
C ILE A 12 12.10 12.97 -1.09
N LEU A 13 11.99 12.30 0.05
CA LEU A 13 12.19 10.85 0.15
C LEU A 13 11.14 10.10 -0.67
N ILE A 14 9.88 10.51 -0.60
CA ILE A 14 8.78 9.93 -1.38
C ILE A 14 9.05 10.10 -2.88
N ASP A 15 9.36 11.31 -3.31
CA ASP A 15 9.62 11.61 -4.73
C ASP A 15 10.77 10.78 -5.29
N GLU A 16 11.91 10.72 -4.59
CA GLU A 16 13.08 9.93 -5.00
C GLU A 16 12.74 8.43 -5.07
N ALA A 17 11.98 7.92 -4.12
CA ALA A 17 11.56 6.52 -4.13
C ALA A 17 10.66 6.20 -5.32
N LEU A 18 9.69 7.07 -5.60
CA LEU A 18 8.79 6.89 -6.74
C LEU A 18 9.53 7.01 -8.07
N ASP A 19 10.48 7.94 -8.20
CA ASP A 19 11.35 8.05 -9.39
C ASP A 19 12.13 6.75 -9.64
N ARG A 20 12.61 6.10 -8.60
CA ARG A 20 13.31 4.80 -8.72
C ARG A 20 12.37 3.68 -9.15
N LEU A 21 11.17 3.61 -8.58
CA LEU A 21 10.17 2.60 -8.94
C LEU A 21 9.77 2.73 -10.42
N GLU A 22 9.50 3.95 -10.89
CA GLU A 22 9.18 4.25 -12.29
C GLU A 22 10.33 3.93 -13.23
N SER A 23 11.55 4.38 -12.90
CA SER A 23 12.75 4.15 -13.70
C SER A 23 13.07 2.67 -13.84
N THR A 24 12.81 1.88 -12.80
CA THR A 24 13.03 0.43 -12.87
C THR A 24 11.98 -0.24 -13.75
N TYR A 25 10.70 0.15 -13.64
CA TYR A 25 9.66 -0.31 -14.56
C TYR A 25 10.06 -0.01 -16.03
N ALA A 26 10.46 1.23 -16.30
CA ALA A 26 10.85 1.65 -17.64
C ALA A 26 12.05 0.86 -18.19
N ARG A 27 13.02 0.52 -17.35
CA ARG A 27 14.17 -0.32 -17.73
C ARG A 27 13.78 -1.77 -18.04
N VAL A 28 12.78 -2.32 -17.32
CA VAL A 28 12.35 -3.72 -17.47
C VAL A 28 11.41 -3.87 -18.66
N PHE A 29 10.45 -2.98 -18.81
CA PHE A 29 9.36 -3.10 -19.79
C PHE A 29 9.45 -2.12 -20.96
N GLY A 30 10.34 -1.14 -20.88
CA GLY A 30 10.48 -0.13 -21.94
C GLY A 30 9.17 0.65 -22.17
N GLY A 31 8.73 0.70 -23.42
CA GLY A 31 7.48 1.36 -23.81
C GLY A 31 6.21 0.50 -23.67
N ILE A 32 6.29 -0.69 -23.09
CA ILE A 32 5.10 -1.52 -22.83
C ILE A 32 4.23 -0.84 -21.78
N ASN A 33 2.96 -0.59 -22.11
CA ASN A 33 2.01 0.12 -21.25
C ASN A 33 2.61 1.43 -20.68
N PRO A 34 2.80 2.47 -21.50
CA PRO A 34 3.54 3.68 -21.13
C PRO A 34 2.88 4.48 -20.00
N ASP A 35 1.63 4.21 -19.68
CA ASP A 35 0.89 4.85 -18.57
C ASP A 35 1.17 4.19 -17.20
N TYR A 36 1.76 2.99 -17.17
CA TYR A 36 1.95 2.25 -15.91
C TYR A 36 2.93 2.91 -14.95
N PRO A 37 4.03 3.55 -15.36
CA PRO A 37 4.83 4.37 -14.45
C PRO A 37 4.00 5.44 -13.72
N ASN A 38 3.14 6.16 -14.45
CA ASN A 38 2.25 7.17 -13.87
C ASN A 38 1.26 6.57 -12.87
N LEU A 39 0.80 5.32 -13.09
CA LEU A 39 -0.06 4.62 -12.12
C LEU A 39 0.70 4.28 -10.84
N ILE A 40 1.94 3.80 -10.96
CA ILE A 40 2.81 3.54 -9.80
C ILE A 40 3.01 4.84 -9.01
N ARG A 41 3.35 5.94 -9.69
CA ARG A 41 3.52 7.24 -9.05
C ARG A 41 2.25 7.69 -8.35
N SER A 42 1.13 7.74 -9.05
CA SER A 42 -0.13 8.26 -8.50
C SER A 42 -0.61 7.45 -7.29
N ALA A 43 -0.56 6.12 -7.38
CA ALA A 43 -0.94 5.25 -6.27
C ALA A 43 0.06 5.35 -5.11
N GLY A 44 1.35 5.46 -5.42
CA GLY A 44 2.42 5.57 -4.44
C GLY A 44 2.38 6.90 -3.70
N THR A 45 2.24 8.03 -4.41
CA THR A 45 2.08 9.36 -3.77
C THR A 45 0.92 9.34 -2.80
N MET A 46 -0.26 8.88 -3.25
CA MET A 46 -1.43 8.77 -2.39
C MET A 46 -1.17 7.91 -1.14
N ALA A 47 -0.60 6.72 -1.32
CA ALA A 47 -0.35 5.81 -0.20
C ALA A 47 0.65 6.40 0.79
N MET A 48 1.76 6.97 0.29
CA MET A 48 2.81 7.53 1.14
C MET A 48 2.35 8.80 1.88
N GLU A 49 1.58 9.68 1.23
CA GLU A 49 1.01 10.86 1.89
C GLU A 49 0.04 10.46 3.01
N ILE A 50 -0.73 9.39 2.83
CA ILE A 50 -1.60 8.86 3.89
C ILE A 50 -0.76 8.27 5.02
N ILE A 51 0.24 7.43 4.71
CA ILE A 51 1.11 6.80 5.70
C ILE A 51 1.94 7.85 6.46
N ALA A 52 2.31 8.96 5.83
CA ALA A 52 2.99 10.07 6.51
C ALA A 52 2.18 10.68 7.68
N ASN A 53 0.87 10.45 7.72
CA ASN A 53 0.02 10.82 8.85
C ASN A 53 -0.10 9.71 9.92
N SER A 54 0.60 8.57 9.75
CA SER A 54 0.61 7.51 10.75
C SER A 54 1.42 7.91 11.97
N ASP A 55 0.88 7.62 13.15
CA ASP A 55 1.58 7.72 14.43
C ASP A 55 2.06 6.33 14.95
N ALA A 56 2.03 5.30 14.10
CA ALA A 56 2.64 4.01 14.34
C ALA A 56 4.13 4.08 14.03
N LEU A 57 4.99 4.08 15.05
CA LEU A 57 6.42 4.42 14.95
C LEU A 57 7.21 3.59 13.92
N TYR A 58 6.92 2.30 13.79
CA TYR A 58 7.63 1.41 12.88
C TYR A 58 7.01 1.41 11.47
N HIS A 59 5.67 1.46 11.38
CA HIS A 59 4.91 1.40 10.13
C HIS A 59 4.75 2.81 9.55
N ASN A 60 5.85 3.36 9.08
CA ASN A 60 6.00 4.73 8.59
C ASN A 60 6.40 4.74 7.09
N VAL A 61 6.65 5.93 6.55
CA VAL A 61 7.01 6.14 5.14
C VAL A 61 8.31 5.41 4.79
N GLU A 62 9.34 5.50 5.64
CA GLU A 62 10.64 4.88 5.41
C GLU A 62 10.54 3.36 5.32
N HIS A 63 9.75 2.75 6.22
CA HIS A 63 9.49 1.30 6.19
C HIS A 63 8.80 0.90 4.89
N SER A 64 7.72 1.59 4.52
CA SER A 64 6.95 1.27 3.31
C SER A 64 7.77 1.42 2.03
N ILE A 65 8.60 2.46 1.94
CA ILE A 65 9.55 2.65 0.84
C ILE A 65 10.56 1.50 0.79
N MET A 66 11.16 1.13 1.93
CA MET A 66 12.14 0.06 1.98
C MET A 66 11.55 -1.27 1.52
N VAL A 67 10.33 -1.61 1.98
CA VAL A 67 9.61 -2.82 1.55
C VAL A 67 9.35 -2.80 0.04
N ALA A 68 8.89 -1.66 -0.50
CA ALA A 68 8.64 -1.53 -1.93
C ALA A 68 9.92 -1.68 -2.77
N MET A 69 11.04 -1.09 -2.33
CA MET A 69 12.33 -1.18 -2.99
C MET A 69 12.88 -2.61 -3.00
N VAL A 70 12.87 -3.30 -1.86
CA VAL A 70 13.31 -4.69 -1.75
C VAL A 70 12.42 -5.60 -2.59
N GLY A 71 11.10 -5.45 -2.47
CA GLY A 71 10.15 -6.24 -3.24
C GLY A 71 10.30 -6.05 -4.75
N GLN A 72 10.59 -4.81 -5.20
CA GLN A 72 10.88 -4.55 -6.62
C GLN A 72 12.10 -5.32 -7.11
N GLU A 73 13.18 -5.36 -6.33
CA GLU A 73 14.40 -6.10 -6.73
C GLU A 73 14.17 -7.62 -6.72
N ILE A 74 13.36 -8.14 -5.80
CA ILE A 74 12.94 -9.55 -5.82
C ILE A 74 12.15 -9.86 -7.11
N LEU A 75 11.17 -9.03 -7.42
CA LEU A 75 10.34 -9.20 -8.62
C LEU A 75 11.17 -9.07 -9.91
N ARG A 76 12.12 -8.14 -9.92
CA ARG A 76 13.06 -7.97 -11.02
C ARG A 76 13.96 -9.21 -11.18
N GLY A 77 14.45 -9.78 -10.08
CA GLY A 77 15.19 -11.03 -10.11
C GLY A 77 14.37 -12.18 -10.72
N LYS A 78 13.11 -12.30 -10.32
CA LYS A 78 12.17 -13.28 -10.90
C LYS A 78 11.94 -13.06 -12.40
N TYR A 79 11.72 -11.82 -12.82
CA TYR A 79 11.58 -11.48 -14.24
C TYR A 79 12.80 -11.89 -15.07
N LEU A 80 14.01 -11.60 -14.58
CA LEU A 80 15.25 -11.93 -15.27
C LEU A 80 15.54 -13.43 -15.35
N SER A 81 15.17 -14.19 -14.32
CA SER A 81 15.43 -15.63 -14.23
C SER A 81 14.37 -16.47 -14.97
N GLU A 82 13.12 -16.06 -14.94
CA GLU A 82 11.98 -16.86 -15.42
C GLU A 82 11.28 -16.25 -16.63
N GLY A 83 11.39 -14.94 -16.85
CA GLY A 83 10.68 -14.24 -17.91
C GLY A 83 9.15 -14.22 -17.75
N SER A 84 8.64 -14.62 -16.58
CA SER A 84 7.22 -14.92 -16.37
C SER A 84 6.39 -13.76 -15.83
N VAL A 85 7.03 -12.64 -15.44
CA VAL A 85 6.34 -11.48 -14.83
C VAL A 85 5.83 -10.54 -15.92
N THR A 86 4.54 -10.27 -15.94
CA THR A 86 3.93 -9.28 -16.84
C THR A 86 4.03 -7.86 -16.27
N ALA A 87 3.94 -6.85 -17.14
CA ALA A 87 3.89 -5.45 -16.74
C ALA A 87 2.72 -5.17 -15.77
N ARG A 88 1.57 -5.84 -15.96
CA ARG A 88 0.39 -5.68 -15.10
C ARG A 88 0.62 -6.27 -13.71
N GLU A 89 1.19 -7.45 -13.61
CA GLU A 89 1.56 -8.06 -12.32
C GLU A 89 2.57 -7.20 -11.57
N TRP A 90 3.53 -6.60 -12.29
CA TRP A 90 4.49 -5.68 -11.70
C TRP A 90 3.80 -4.50 -11.01
N VAL A 91 2.89 -3.81 -11.71
CA VAL A 91 2.16 -2.66 -11.15
C VAL A 91 1.36 -3.08 -9.92
N HIS A 92 0.59 -4.19 -10.00
CA HIS A 92 -0.19 -4.67 -8.87
C HIS A 92 0.68 -5.00 -7.67
N PHE A 93 1.81 -5.67 -7.88
CA PHE A 93 2.73 -6.03 -6.80
C PHE A 93 3.31 -4.78 -6.12
N ILE A 94 3.82 -3.81 -6.91
CA ILE A 94 4.37 -2.57 -6.35
C ILE A 94 3.31 -1.78 -5.58
N VAL A 95 2.09 -1.63 -6.14
CA VAL A 95 1.01 -0.93 -5.44
C VAL A 95 0.59 -1.66 -4.16
N SER A 96 0.62 -3.00 -4.16
CA SER A 96 0.35 -3.80 -2.95
C SER A 96 1.37 -3.51 -1.86
N LEU A 97 2.66 -3.47 -2.20
CA LEU A 97 3.73 -3.16 -1.24
C LEU A 97 3.64 -1.73 -0.70
N LEU A 98 3.28 -0.76 -1.55
CA LEU A 98 3.09 0.62 -1.11
C LEU A 98 1.87 0.79 -0.19
N CYS A 99 0.87 -0.09 -0.28
CA CYS A 99 -0.36 -0.03 0.50
C CYS A 99 -0.43 -1.03 1.67
N HIS A 100 0.56 -1.93 1.84
CA HIS A 100 0.42 -3.06 2.76
C HIS A 100 0.15 -2.65 4.22
N ASP A 101 0.77 -1.57 4.67
CA ASP A 101 0.66 -1.06 6.04
C ASP A 101 -0.31 0.13 6.21
N ILE A 102 -1.02 0.51 5.14
CA ILE A 102 -1.91 1.67 5.18
C ILE A 102 -3.02 1.53 6.25
N GLY A 103 -3.38 0.30 6.59
CA GLY A 103 -4.40 0.00 7.59
C GLY A 103 -4.06 0.43 9.02
N TYR A 104 -2.80 0.78 9.32
CA TYR A 104 -2.41 1.38 10.60
C TYR A 104 -2.88 2.83 10.74
N VAL A 105 -3.18 3.51 9.66
CA VAL A 105 -3.61 4.91 9.69
C VAL A 105 -5.07 5.00 10.15
N LYS A 106 -5.32 5.84 11.13
CA LYS A 106 -6.68 6.15 11.62
C LYS A 106 -7.42 7.05 10.62
N GLY A 107 -8.73 6.88 10.50
CA GLY A 107 -9.57 7.75 9.67
C GLY A 107 -9.56 7.44 8.16
N ILE A 108 -9.01 6.30 7.73
CA ILE A 108 -8.91 5.95 6.30
C ILE A 108 -10.06 5.11 5.77
N CYS A 109 -10.75 4.39 6.64
CA CYS A 109 -11.87 3.55 6.24
C CYS A 109 -13.20 4.31 6.35
N PRO A 110 -14.15 4.09 5.42
CA PRO A 110 -15.48 4.64 5.56
C PRO A 110 -16.12 4.21 6.89
N GLY A 111 -16.58 5.18 7.69
CA GLY A 111 -17.13 4.96 9.02
C GLY A 111 -16.14 5.13 10.16
N ASP A 112 -14.85 5.32 9.90
CA ASP A 112 -13.89 5.73 10.93
C ASP A 112 -14.28 7.08 11.53
N THR A 113 -14.06 7.21 12.84
CA THR A 113 -14.21 8.48 13.59
C THR A 113 -12.98 8.70 14.47
N ALA A 114 -12.96 9.81 15.20
CA ALA A 114 -11.88 10.08 16.17
C ALA A 114 -11.79 9.04 17.30
N THR A 115 -12.84 8.29 17.56
CA THR A 115 -12.94 7.34 18.71
C THR A 115 -13.28 5.91 18.30
N VAL A 116 -13.50 5.67 17.00
CA VAL A 116 -13.90 4.35 16.49
C VAL A 116 -13.19 4.08 15.16
N ALA A 117 -12.69 2.86 14.99
CA ALA A 117 -12.16 2.38 13.72
C ALA A 117 -12.98 1.22 13.17
N VAL A 118 -13.29 1.24 11.89
CA VAL A 118 -13.85 0.09 11.15
C VAL A 118 -12.74 -0.93 10.93
N ILE A 119 -13.02 -2.21 11.19
CA ILE A 119 -12.00 -3.26 11.24
C ILE A 119 -12.13 -4.32 10.13
N ASN A 120 -13.26 -4.37 9.43
CA ASN A 120 -13.49 -5.31 8.32
C ASN A 120 -14.56 -4.82 7.33
N ALA A 121 -14.77 -5.60 6.28
CA ALA A 121 -15.75 -5.30 5.23
C ALA A 121 -17.22 -5.41 5.69
N GLN A 122 -17.48 -6.13 6.79
CA GLN A 122 -18.81 -6.26 7.40
C GLN A 122 -19.21 -5.00 8.20
N GLY A 123 -18.29 -4.03 8.31
CA GLY A 123 -18.52 -2.77 9.03
C GLY A 123 -18.43 -2.92 10.55
N GLU A 124 -17.82 -4.00 11.03
CA GLU A 124 -17.51 -4.13 12.45
C GLU A 124 -16.51 -3.05 12.89
N THR A 125 -16.63 -2.63 14.13
CA THR A 125 -15.84 -1.53 14.65
C THR A 125 -15.18 -1.86 15.98
N VAL A 126 -14.07 -1.16 16.25
CA VAL A 126 -13.39 -1.18 17.55
C VAL A 126 -13.29 0.24 18.10
N ALA A 127 -13.52 0.39 19.41
CA ALA A 127 -13.31 1.66 20.10
C ALA A 127 -11.81 1.96 20.21
N LEU A 128 -11.41 3.17 19.82
CA LEU A 128 -10.03 3.64 19.96
C LEU A 128 -9.83 4.23 21.35
N PRO A 129 -8.94 3.65 22.18
CA PRO A 129 -8.62 4.23 23.49
C PRO A 129 -8.07 5.66 23.33
N ALA A 130 -8.37 6.52 24.28
CA ALA A 130 -7.86 7.89 24.27
C ALA A 130 -6.32 7.89 24.25
N GLY A 131 -5.73 8.59 23.28
CA GLY A 131 -4.27 8.71 23.11
C GLY A 131 -3.59 7.46 22.52
N CYS A 132 -4.34 6.45 22.05
CA CYS A 132 -3.72 5.30 21.35
C CYS A 132 -3.10 5.75 20.02
N THR A 133 -1.97 5.15 19.69
CA THR A 133 -1.35 5.28 18.35
C THR A 133 -1.95 4.29 17.36
N GLY A 134 -1.61 4.42 16.08
CA GLY A 134 -1.96 3.46 15.03
C GLY A 134 -1.51 2.02 15.34
N ALA A 135 -0.51 1.83 16.18
CA ALA A 135 -0.08 0.51 16.65
C ALA A 135 -1.21 -0.29 17.35
N PHE A 136 -2.23 0.39 17.91
CA PHE A 136 -3.43 -0.27 18.42
C PHE A 136 -4.17 -1.08 17.35
N LEU A 137 -4.05 -0.67 16.08
CA LEU A 137 -4.69 -1.32 14.93
C LEU A 137 -3.93 -2.54 14.39
N THR A 138 -2.82 -2.94 15.02
CA THR A 138 -2.03 -4.12 14.60
C THR A 138 -2.88 -5.36 14.31
N PRO A 139 -3.87 -5.77 15.12
CA PRO A 139 -4.68 -6.94 14.81
C PRO A 139 -5.58 -6.79 13.58
N TYR A 140 -5.82 -5.56 13.13
CA TYR A 140 -6.82 -5.21 12.13
C TYR A 140 -6.23 -4.59 10.87
N HIS A 141 -4.94 -4.24 10.86
CA HIS A 141 -4.35 -3.43 9.79
C HIS A 141 -4.47 -4.07 8.40
N VAL A 142 -4.37 -5.39 8.31
CA VAL A 142 -4.51 -6.11 7.03
C VAL A 142 -5.92 -5.95 6.48
N GLU A 143 -6.96 -6.23 7.28
CA GLU A 143 -8.36 -6.06 6.86
C GLU A 143 -8.68 -4.60 6.49
N ARG A 144 -8.20 -3.66 7.28
CA ARG A 144 -8.35 -2.22 7.02
C ARG A 144 -7.64 -1.79 5.74
N GLY A 145 -6.43 -2.31 5.50
CA GLY A 145 -5.68 -2.08 4.27
C GLY A 145 -6.42 -2.61 3.04
N LYS A 146 -6.97 -3.82 3.10
CA LYS A 146 -7.81 -4.41 2.07
C LYS A 146 -9.05 -3.56 1.81
N LEU A 147 -9.75 -3.14 2.86
CA LEU A 147 -10.93 -2.28 2.77
C LEU A 147 -10.61 -0.93 2.11
N PHE A 148 -9.51 -0.30 2.51
CA PHE A 148 -9.04 0.94 1.89
C PHE A 148 -8.79 0.76 0.39
N VAL A 149 -8.02 -0.25 0.01
CA VAL A 149 -7.66 -0.55 -1.38
C VAL A 149 -8.91 -0.83 -2.20
N PHE A 150 -9.85 -1.61 -1.67
CA PHE A 150 -11.10 -1.90 -2.35
C PHE A 150 -11.91 -0.63 -2.59
N ASN A 151 -12.11 0.21 -1.58
CA ASN A 151 -12.84 1.46 -1.74
C ASN A 151 -12.16 2.43 -2.73
N ARG A 152 -10.83 2.40 -2.80
CA ARG A 152 -10.05 3.31 -3.64
C ARG A 152 -9.98 2.88 -5.10
N PHE A 153 -9.89 1.56 -5.35
CA PHE A 153 -9.56 1.04 -6.68
C PHE A 153 -10.62 0.13 -7.29
N LYS A 154 -11.78 -0.12 -6.64
CA LYS A 154 -12.81 -1.03 -7.14
C LYS A 154 -13.28 -0.73 -8.57
N ASP A 155 -13.31 0.55 -8.94
CA ASP A 155 -13.77 1.01 -10.26
C ASP A 155 -12.59 1.41 -11.18
N HIS A 156 -11.34 1.11 -10.78
CA HIS A 156 -10.18 1.51 -11.57
C HIS A 156 -9.99 0.59 -12.78
N PRO A 157 -9.80 1.13 -14.01
CA PRO A 157 -9.80 0.30 -15.23
C PRO A 157 -8.62 -0.64 -15.37
N VAL A 158 -7.49 -0.33 -14.73
CA VAL A 158 -6.24 -1.09 -14.84
C VAL A 158 -5.88 -1.80 -13.53
N ILE A 159 -5.97 -1.07 -12.40
CA ILE A 159 -5.64 -1.59 -11.06
C ILE A 159 -6.81 -2.44 -10.56
N SER A 160 -6.54 -3.72 -10.28
CA SER A 160 -7.51 -4.63 -9.66
C SER A 160 -7.40 -4.56 -8.14
N ALA A 161 -8.41 -3.98 -7.50
CA ALA A 161 -8.50 -3.94 -6.04
C ALA A 161 -8.41 -5.34 -5.41
N LYS A 162 -9.05 -6.35 -6.04
CA LYS A 162 -9.02 -7.74 -5.58
C LYS A 162 -7.60 -8.33 -5.57
N VAL A 163 -6.82 -8.10 -6.62
CA VAL A 163 -5.43 -8.58 -6.69
C VAL A 163 -4.57 -7.93 -5.60
N ILE A 164 -4.71 -6.61 -5.41
CA ILE A 164 -3.96 -5.90 -4.38
C ILE A 164 -4.37 -6.36 -2.97
N ALA A 165 -5.67 -6.49 -2.70
CA ALA A 165 -6.19 -6.96 -1.42
C ALA A 165 -5.65 -8.36 -1.08
N ARG A 166 -5.64 -9.29 -2.06
CA ARG A 166 -5.06 -10.62 -1.89
C ARG A 166 -3.55 -10.57 -1.59
N ASN A 167 -2.81 -9.72 -2.28
CA ASN A 167 -1.39 -9.56 -2.00
C ASN A 167 -1.15 -8.98 -0.59
N ILE A 168 -1.98 -8.04 -0.14
CA ILE A 168 -1.93 -7.50 1.22
C ILE A 168 -2.24 -8.61 2.25
N GLU A 169 -3.18 -9.53 1.97
CA GLU A 169 -3.45 -10.66 2.86
C GLU A 169 -2.21 -11.52 3.11
N HIS A 170 -1.34 -11.71 2.10
CA HIS A 170 -0.10 -12.46 2.25
C HIS A 170 0.98 -11.76 3.12
N THR A 171 0.75 -10.52 3.54
CA THR A 171 1.61 -9.85 4.54
C THR A 171 1.20 -10.13 5.99
N ARG A 172 0.10 -10.84 6.20
CA ARG A 172 -0.35 -11.26 7.53
C ARG A 172 0.63 -12.24 8.17
N PHE A 173 0.92 -12.04 9.44
CA PHE A 173 1.76 -12.98 10.20
C PHE A 173 0.96 -13.61 11.35
N PRO A 174 1.00 -14.94 11.51
CA PRO A 174 1.65 -15.91 10.60
C PRO A 174 0.99 -15.92 9.22
N VAL A 175 1.78 -16.26 8.20
CA VAL A 175 1.28 -16.34 6.82
C VAL A 175 0.17 -17.41 6.77
N PRO A 176 -1.02 -17.10 6.23
CA PRO A 176 -2.08 -18.08 6.06
C PRO A 176 -1.62 -19.28 5.22
N GLU A 177 -1.96 -20.50 5.62
CA GLU A 177 -1.71 -21.68 4.79
C GLU A 177 -2.58 -21.63 3.52
N GLU A 178 -2.10 -22.26 2.42
CA GLU A 178 -2.91 -22.37 1.20
C GLU A 178 -4.21 -23.14 1.51
N GLY A 179 -5.34 -22.44 1.47
CA GLY A 179 -6.67 -22.96 1.81
C GLY A 179 -7.36 -22.23 2.96
N ASP A 180 -6.64 -21.48 3.77
CA ASP A 180 -7.19 -20.64 4.86
C ASP A 180 -7.44 -19.18 4.45
N SER A 181 -7.23 -18.84 3.17
CA SER A 181 -7.59 -17.51 2.68
C SER A 181 -9.10 -17.31 2.82
N PRO A 182 -9.56 -16.22 3.45
CA PRO A 182 -10.97 -15.86 3.45
C PRO A 182 -11.47 -15.85 2.01
N ASP A 183 -12.64 -16.43 1.78
CA ASP A 183 -13.26 -16.50 0.47
C ASP A 183 -13.29 -15.10 -0.17
N ASP A 184 -12.84 -15.01 -1.44
CA ASP A 184 -12.85 -13.76 -2.24
C ASP A 184 -14.28 -13.17 -2.41
N SER A 185 -15.29 -13.79 -1.82
CA SER A 185 -16.70 -13.37 -1.90
C SER A 185 -17.04 -12.13 -1.06
N ASP A 186 -16.18 -11.73 -0.10
CA ASP A 186 -16.45 -10.62 0.82
C ASP A 186 -16.01 -9.24 0.26
N PHE A 187 -15.42 -9.20 -0.95
CA PHE A 187 -14.94 -7.97 -1.60
C PHE A 187 -15.39 -7.84 -3.06
#